data_76fd06db483a3d2e94fef9f42215b769
#
_entry.id   76fd06db483a3d2e94fef9f42215b769
#
_cell.length_a   1.000
_cell.length_b   1.000
_cell.length_c   1.000
_cell.angle_alpha   90.00
_cell.angle_beta   90.00
_cell.angle_gamma   90.00
#
_symmetry.space_group_name_H-M   'P 1'
#
loop_
_entity.id
_entity.type
_entity.pdbx_description
1 polymer ?
#
loop_
_entity_poly.entity_id
_entity_poly.type
_entity_poly.pdbx_seq_one_letter_code
_entity_poly.pdbx_strand_id
1 'polypeptide(L)'
;TQRLHLYKVLSPEKDKLETLYKLLCTLGSQSTLVFCNHRESVERVGKYLQSKKFQCGIFHGGMEQDDRERSLYKFRNGSCHVLISTDLAARGLDIPEIENVVHYHLPANEDGYIHRNGRTARWEAEGNSYVILHAEETLPGYIADEPEEFILPQVPPKPSLPEYVTLYIGKGKKDKINKIDIVGFLFKKGNLNKDEIGRIDVKDHYSFAAVSRKKIKQTLNLIRNEKIKGIKTLIEEAK
;
A
#
# COMPACT_ATOMS: atom_id res chain seq x y z
N THR A 1 -6.14 -15.85 -22.89
CA THR A 1 -6.86 -14.59 -22.63
C THR A 1 -5.98 -13.73 -21.75
N GLN A 2 -5.49 -12.63 -22.29
CA GLN A 2 -4.72 -11.67 -21.50
C GLN A 2 -5.65 -10.96 -20.52
N ARG A 3 -5.39 -11.17 -19.24
CA ARG A 3 -6.10 -10.46 -18.16
C ARG A 3 -5.31 -9.25 -17.67
N LEU A 4 -4.10 -9.07 -18.20
CA LEU A 4 -3.22 -7.97 -17.88
C LEU A 4 -3.29 -6.92 -18.98
N HIS A 5 -3.72 -5.72 -18.61
CA HIS A 5 -3.76 -4.57 -19.51
C HIS A 5 -2.47 -3.77 -19.35
N LEU A 6 -1.78 -3.53 -20.47
CA LEU A 6 -0.49 -2.84 -20.49
C LEU A 6 -0.66 -1.40 -20.95
N TYR A 7 -0.14 -0.47 -20.14
CA TYR A 7 -0.19 0.96 -20.45
C TYR A 7 1.19 1.58 -20.35
N LYS A 8 1.44 2.57 -21.20
CA LYS A 8 2.59 3.47 -21.04
C LYS A 8 2.08 4.85 -20.65
N VAL A 9 2.81 5.49 -19.75
CA VAL A 9 2.51 6.83 -19.25
C VAL A 9 3.73 7.70 -19.57
N LEU A 10 3.53 8.74 -20.37
CA LEU A 10 4.63 9.57 -20.81
C LEU A 10 4.89 10.69 -19.80
N SER A 11 6.14 10.77 -19.34
CA SER A 11 6.61 11.87 -18.51
C SER A 11 7.24 12.94 -19.40
N PRO A 12 6.77 14.20 -19.34
CA PRO A 12 7.36 15.26 -20.15
C PRO A 12 8.78 15.60 -19.76
N GLU A 13 9.17 15.29 -18.52
CA GLU A 13 10.49 15.51 -17.98
C GLU A 13 11.16 14.20 -17.64
N LYS A 14 12.51 14.23 -17.54
CA LYS A 14 13.30 13.10 -17.12
C LYS A 14 12.96 12.68 -15.68
N ASP A 15 12.62 13.63 -14.82
CA ASP A 15 12.10 13.39 -13.50
C ASP A 15 10.64 12.97 -13.59
N LYS A 16 10.33 11.79 -13.09
CA LYS A 16 9.01 11.17 -13.21
C LYS A 16 8.09 11.39 -11.99
N LEU A 17 8.55 12.12 -10.97
CA LEU A 17 7.81 12.24 -9.72
C LEU A 17 6.42 12.85 -9.88
N GLU A 18 6.32 13.96 -10.61
CA GLU A 18 5.03 14.61 -10.85
C GLU A 18 4.09 13.73 -11.66
N THR A 19 4.64 13.05 -12.67
CA THR A 19 3.85 12.11 -13.49
C THR A 19 3.33 10.95 -12.64
N LEU A 20 4.17 10.39 -11.77
CA LEU A 20 3.74 9.35 -10.86
C LEU A 20 2.62 9.84 -9.92
N TYR A 21 2.78 11.02 -9.35
CA TYR A 21 1.76 11.62 -8.49
C TYR A 21 0.41 11.74 -9.21
N LYS A 22 0.42 12.28 -10.42
CA LYS A 22 -0.79 12.43 -11.23
C LYS A 22 -1.44 11.08 -11.55
N LEU A 23 -0.62 10.09 -11.88
CA LEU A 23 -1.11 8.73 -12.14
C LEU A 23 -1.78 8.15 -10.89
N LEU A 24 -1.11 8.21 -9.75
CA LEU A 24 -1.64 7.66 -8.50
C LEU A 24 -2.94 8.35 -8.06
N CYS A 25 -3.03 9.65 -8.22
CA CYS A 25 -4.27 10.39 -7.95
C CYS A 25 -5.40 9.93 -8.88
N THR A 26 -5.07 9.66 -10.14
CA THR A 26 -6.05 9.21 -11.14
C THR A 26 -6.52 7.78 -10.85
N LEU A 27 -5.63 6.91 -10.38
CA LEU A 27 -5.98 5.54 -9.99
C LEU A 27 -6.85 5.49 -8.71
N GLY A 28 -6.83 6.56 -7.92
CA GLY A 28 -7.73 6.71 -6.77
C GLY A 28 -7.51 5.68 -5.69
N SER A 29 -8.59 4.97 -5.31
CA SER A 29 -8.56 3.97 -4.24
C SER A 29 -8.10 2.58 -4.69
N GLN A 30 -7.68 2.42 -5.93
CA GLN A 30 -7.21 1.14 -6.43
C GLN A 30 -5.87 0.77 -5.80
N SER A 31 -5.75 -0.50 -5.38
CA SER A 31 -4.51 -1.00 -4.78
C SER A 31 -3.38 -1.00 -5.82
N THR A 32 -2.26 -0.37 -5.48
CA THR A 32 -1.17 -0.15 -6.42
C THR A 32 0.18 -0.44 -5.78
N LEU A 33 1.00 -1.22 -6.48
CA LEU A 33 2.38 -1.48 -6.10
C LEU A 33 3.29 -0.77 -7.10
N VAL A 34 4.10 0.16 -6.61
CA VAL A 34 5.04 0.95 -7.41
C VAL A 34 6.44 0.37 -7.24
N PHE A 35 7.10 0.04 -8.35
CA PHE A 35 8.44 -0.52 -8.34
C PHE A 35 9.50 0.50 -8.72
N CYS A 36 10.52 0.59 -7.88
CA CYS A 36 11.75 1.33 -8.12
C CYS A 36 12.93 0.35 -8.14
N ASN A 37 13.98 0.69 -8.88
CA ASN A 37 15.16 -0.18 -8.98
C ASN A 37 16.09 -0.08 -7.77
N HIS A 38 16.00 1.00 -6.98
CA HIS A 38 16.94 1.28 -5.89
C HIS A 38 16.21 1.76 -4.62
N ARG A 39 16.79 1.46 -3.46
CA ARG A 39 16.27 1.88 -2.15
C ARG A 39 16.15 3.39 -2.04
N GLU A 40 17.15 4.11 -2.54
CA GLU A 40 17.20 5.57 -2.53
C GLU A 40 16.03 6.16 -3.32
N SER A 41 15.66 5.53 -4.41
CA SER A 41 14.52 5.96 -5.23
C SER A 41 13.20 5.71 -4.50
N VAL A 42 13.08 4.60 -3.79
CA VAL A 42 11.90 4.33 -2.95
C VAL A 42 11.73 5.43 -1.91
N GLU A 43 12.81 5.79 -1.22
CA GLU A 43 12.80 6.86 -0.22
C GLU A 43 12.45 8.22 -0.85
N ARG A 44 13.04 8.52 -1.99
CA ARG A 44 12.79 9.78 -2.70
C ARG A 44 11.33 9.91 -3.14
N VAL A 45 10.79 8.86 -3.72
CA VAL A 45 9.39 8.81 -4.15
C VAL A 45 8.46 8.95 -2.94
N GLY A 46 8.74 8.23 -1.86
CA GLY A 46 7.95 8.29 -0.63
C GLY A 46 7.91 9.69 -0.04
N LYS A 47 9.06 10.36 0.04
CA LYS A 47 9.15 11.74 0.54
C LYS A 47 8.38 12.73 -0.34
N TYR A 48 8.49 12.58 -1.65
CA TYR A 48 7.77 13.45 -2.58
C TYR A 48 6.26 13.30 -2.40
N LEU A 49 5.75 12.07 -2.36
CA LEU A 49 4.33 11.82 -2.18
C LEU A 49 3.83 12.33 -0.82
N GLN A 50 4.62 12.16 0.22
CA GLN A 50 4.30 12.69 1.54
C GLN A 50 4.21 14.22 1.52
N SER A 51 5.11 14.89 0.79
CA SER A 51 5.08 16.36 0.64
C SER A 51 3.80 16.84 -0.06
N LYS A 52 3.19 16.00 -0.87
CA LYS A 52 1.91 16.24 -1.54
C LYS A 52 0.72 15.77 -0.71
N LYS A 53 0.95 15.36 0.54
CA LYS A 53 -0.08 14.80 1.43
C LYS A 53 -0.75 13.54 0.85
N PHE A 54 -0.01 12.81 0.05
CA PHE A 54 -0.45 11.53 -0.52
C PHE A 54 -0.01 10.41 0.43
N GLN A 55 -0.96 9.62 0.90
CA GLN A 55 -0.67 8.51 1.81
C GLN A 55 -0.15 7.32 1.01
N CYS A 56 1.06 6.88 1.35
CA CYS A 56 1.69 5.71 0.77
C CYS A 56 2.60 5.04 1.79
N GLY A 57 2.84 3.75 1.59
CA GLY A 57 3.86 3.02 2.33
C GLY A 57 5.11 2.85 1.48
N ILE A 58 6.26 2.72 2.13
CA ILE A 58 7.52 2.36 1.48
C ILE A 58 8.02 1.03 2.03
N PHE A 59 8.75 0.28 1.19
CA PHE A 59 9.18 -1.06 1.54
C PHE A 59 10.50 -1.40 0.84
N HIS A 60 11.58 -1.51 1.60
CA HIS A 60 12.89 -1.93 1.08
C HIS A 60 13.75 -2.53 2.20
N GLY A 61 14.80 -3.23 1.82
CA GLY A 61 15.63 -4.00 2.76
C GLY A 61 16.47 -3.18 3.73
N GLY A 62 16.61 -1.86 3.50
CA GLY A 62 17.33 -0.97 4.40
C GLY A 62 16.52 -0.44 5.57
N MET A 63 15.22 -0.73 5.59
CA MET A 63 14.33 -0.27 6.67
C MET A 63 14.41 -1.19 7.88
N GLU A 64 14.11 -0.63 9.05
CA GLU A 64 13.91 -1.42 10.26
C GLU A 64 12.72 -2.36 10.08
N GLN A 65 12.79 -3.54 10.71
CA GLN A 65 11.76 -4.57 10.57
C GLN A 65 10.36 -4.06 10.98
N ASP A 66 10.29 -3.31 12.07
CA ASP A 66 9.00 -2.77 12.54
C ASP A 66 8.38 -1.79 11.53
N ASP A 67 9.21 -0.97 10.88
CA ASP A 67 8.74 -0.03 9.86
C ASP A 67 8.25 -0.75 8.60
N ARG A 68 8.97 -1.81 8.19
CA ARG A 68 8.54 -2.64 7.07
C ARG A 68 7.22 -3.32 7.35
N GLU A 69 7.07 -3.91 8.53
CA GLU A 69 5.81 -4.56 8.93
C GLU A 69 4.66 -3.58 8.96
N ARG A 70 4.88 -2.39 9.54
CA ARG A 70 3.84 -1.36 9.59
C ARG A 70 3.38 -0.96 8.18
N SER A 71 4.30 -0.70 7.27
CA SER A 71 3.97 -0.36 5.87
C SER A 71 3.18 -1.48 5.21
N LEU A 72 3.64 -2.72 5.37
CA LEU A 72 2.99 -3.88 4.77
C LEU A 72 1.57 -4.10 5.30
N TYR A 73 1.39 -4.06 6.60
CA TYR A 73 0.08 -4.33 7.21
C TYR A 73 -0.92 -3.21 6.91
N LYS A 74 -0.48 -1.96 6.89
CA LYS A 74 -1.34 -0.84 6.46
C LYS A 74 -1.80 -1.01 5.01
N PHE A 75 -0.93 -1.48 4.14
CA PHE A 75 -1.28 -1.77 2.75
C PHE A 75 -2.26 -2.95 2.67
N ARG A 76 -1.99 -4.03 3.38
CA ARG A 76 -2.82 -5.23 3.39
C ARG A 76 -4.23 -4.99 3.92
N ASN A 77 -4.38 -4.11 4.90
CA ASN A 77 -5.67 -3.88 5.55
C ASN A 77 -6.49 -2.73 4.93
N GLY A 78 -6.00 -2.11 3.85
CA GLY A 78 -6.71 -1.04 3.16
C GLY A 78 -6.56 0.35 3.78
N SER A 79 -5.65 0.52 4.76
CA SER A 79 -5.34 1.84 5.34
C SER A 79 -4.41 2.65 4.44
N CYS A 80 -3.83 2.01 3.44
CA CYS A 80 -2.97 2.62 2.44
C CYS A 80 -3.22 1.91 1.11
N HIS A 81 -3.41 2.66 0.04
CA HIS A 81 -3.68 2.09 -1.28
C HIS A 81 -2.43 1.90 -2.13
N VAL A 82 -1.31 2.50 -1.74
CA VAL A 82 -0.08 2.50 -2.54
C VAL A 82 1.10 2.06 -1.69
N LEU A 83 1.83 1.06 -2.18
CA LEU A 83 3.09 0.62 -1.60
C LEU A 83 4.19 0.81 -2.64
N ILE A 84 5.29 1.44 -2.25
CA ILE A 84 6.45 1.69 -3.10
C ILE A 84 7.57 0.77 -2.66
N SER A 85 8.09 -0.05 -3.56
CA SER A 85 9.01 -1.12 -3.20
C SER A 85 10.13 -1.31 -4.22
N THR A 86 11.22 -1.91 -3.78
CA THR A 86 12.22 -2.50 -4.67
C THR A 86 11.78 -3.91 -5.06
N ASP A 87 12.34 -4.44 -6.14
CA ASP A 87 12.06 -5.80 -6.59
C ASP A 87 12.39 -6.84 -5.53
N LEU A 88 13.57 -6.72 -4.92
CA LEU A 88 14.04 -7.69 -3.94
C LEU A 88 13.15 -7.72 -2.70
N ALA A 89 12.76 -6.57 -2.20
CA ALA A 89 11.92 -6.47 -1.01
C ALA A 89 10.51 -7.04 -1.26
N ALA A 90 9.99 -6.88 -2.47
CA ALA A 90 8.66 -7.39 -2.84
C ALA A 90 8.61 -8.91 -3.03
N ARG A 91 9.76 -9.56 -3.24
CA ARG A 91 9.80 -11.02 -3.39
C ARG A 91 9.37 -11.70 -2.11
N GLY A 92 8.49 -12.67 -2.23
CA GLY A 92 8.01 -13.44 -1.09
C GLY A 92 7.04 -12.71 -0.18
N LEU A 93 6.64 -11.48 -0.51
CA LEU A 93 5.62 -10.78 0.26
C LEU A 93 4.27 -11.47 0.11
N ASP A 94 3.65 -11.75 1.24
CA ASP A 94 2.27 -12.20 1.30
C ASP A 94 1.36 -10.98 1.27
N ILE A 95 1.08 -10.49 0.06
CA ILE A 95 0.13 -9.41 -0.18
C ILE A 95 -1.05 -9.95 -0.97
N PRO A 96 -2.25 -9.40 -0.74
CA PRO A 96 -3.40 -9.75 -1.56
C PRO A 96 -3.14 -9.38 -3.01
N GLU A 97 -3.95 -9.90 -3.92
CA GLU A 97 -3.91 -9.48 -5.31
C GLU A 97 -4.12 -7.97 -5.39
N ILE A 98 -3.27 -7.31 -6.15
CA ILE A 98 -3.33 -5.87 -6.36
C ILE A 98 -3.90 -5.55 -7.73
N GLU A 99 -4.53 -4.38 -7.84
CA GLU A 99 -5.17 -3.97 -9.09
C GLU A 99 -4.17 -3.42 -10.10
N ASN A 100 -3.15 -2.70 -9.63
CA ASN A 100 -2.19 -2.03 -10.49
C ASN A 100 -0.75 -2.28 -10.08
N VAL A 101 0.10 -2.48 -11.08
CA VAL A 101 1.55 -2.43 -10.95
C VAL A 101 2.04 -1.22 -11.73
N VAL A 102 2.89 -0.40 -11.12
CA VAL A 102 3.50 0.76 -11.76
C VAL A 102 5.02 0.57 -11.78
N HIS A 103 5.59 0.64 -12.97
CA HIS A 103 7.05 0.60 -13.17
C HIS A 103 7.55 2.05 -13.21
N TYR A 104 7.97 2.57 -12.06
CA TYR A 104 8.57 3.91 -11.98
C TYR A 104 9.90 3.93 -12.71
N HIS A 105 10.69 2.87 -12.56
CA HIS A 105 11.86 2.56 -13.37
C HIS A 105 11.55 1.34 -14.22
N LEU A 106 12.09 1.32 -15.43
CA LEU A 106 12.04 0.11 -16.27
C LEU A 106 12.75 -1.03 -15.54
N PRO A 107 12.18 -2.25 -15.59
CA PRO A 107 12.85 -3.41 -15.01
C PRO A 107 14.20 -3.66 -15.68
N ALA A 108 15.16 -4.21 -14.94
CA ALA A 108 16.48 -4.50 -15.46
C ALA A 108 16.48 -5.57 -16.57
N ASN A 109 15.50 -6.49 -16.52
CA ASN A 109 15.38 -7.60 -17.47
C ASN A 109 13.93 -8.11 -17.54
N GLU A 110 13.70 -9.06 -18.45
CA GLU A 110 12.39 -9.67 -18.65
C GLU A 110 11.86 -10.37 -17.41
N ASP A 111 12.71 -11.07 -16.67
CA ASP A 111 12.35 -11.75 -15.44
C ASP A 111 11.78 -10.76 -14.41
N GLY A 112 12.44 -9.63 -14.25
CA GLY A 112 11.95 -8.56 -13.37
C GLY A 112 10.58 -8.05 -13.78
N TYR A 113 10.37 -7.87 -15.08
CA TYR A 113 9.09 -7.43 -15.63
C TYR A 113 7.97 -8.44 -15.33
N ILE A 114 8.23 -9.71 -15.58
CA ILE A 114 7.27 -10.81 -15.32
C ILE A 114 6.94 -10.91 -13.84
N HIS A 115 7.95 -10.86 -12.96
CA HIS A 115 7.75 -10.95 -11.52
C HIS A 115 6.97 -9.75 -10.96
N ARG A 116 7.24 -8.54 -11.46
CA ARG A 116 6.48 -7.35 -11.06
C ARG A 116 5.02 -7.47 -11.47
N ASN A 117 4.77 -7.81 -12.73
CA ASN A 117 3.41 -7.94 -13.25
C ASN A 117 2.66 -9.11 -12.62
N GLY A 118 3.36 -10.13 -12.16
CA GLY A 118 2.79 -11.26 -11.45
C GLY A 118 2.15 -10.94 -10.11
N ARG A 119 2.20 -9.68 -9.66
CA ARG A 119 1.51 -9.22 -8.46
C ARG A 119 0.06 -8.85 -8.72
N THR A 120 -0.32 -8.73 -9.97
CA THR A 120 -1.67 -8.39 -10.40
C THR A 120 -2.16 -9.42 -11.42
N ALA A 121 -3.43 -9.35 -11.78
CA ALA A 121 -4.07 -10.23 -12.78
C ALA A 121 -3.91 -11.72 -12.49
N ARG A 122 -3.93 -12.07 -11.22
CA ARG A 122 -3.86 -13.49 -10.80
C ARG A 122 -5.21 -14.16 -10.93
N TRP A 123 -5.16 -15.49 -11.11
CA TRP A 123 -6.34 -16.34 -11.21
C TRP A 123 -7.26 -15.86 -12.31
N GLU A 124 -8.47 -15.48 -12.00
CA GLU A 124 -9.45 -15.01 -12.97
C GLU A 124 -9.67 -13.49 -12.94
N ALA A 125 -8.89 -12.76 -12.15
CA ALA A 125 -9.01 -11.32 -12.03
C ALA A 125 -8.26 -10.59 -13.15
N GLU A 126 -8.74 -9.39 -13.49
CA GLU A 126 -8.05 -8.48 -14.38
C GLU A 126 -7.08 -7.60 -13.60
N GLY A 127 -6.03 -7.14 -14.26
CA GLY A 127 -5.05 -6.25 -13.66
C GLY A 127 -4.44 -5.32 -14.67
N ASN A 128 -3.78 -4.27 -14.19
CA ASN A 128 -3.18 -3.24 -15.02
C ASN A 128 -1.70 -3.06 -14.69
N SER A 129 -0.90 -2.86 -15.72
CA SER A 129 0.52 -2.57 -15.61
C SER A 129 0.83 -1.28 -16.34
N TYR A 130 1.43 -0.33 -15.63
CA TYR A 130 1.77 1.00 -16.16
C TYR A 130 3.28 1.14 -16.17
N VAL A 131 3.83 1.50 -17.33
CA VAL A 131 5.26 1.82 -17.47
C VAL A 131 5.38 3.33 -17.65
N ILE A 132 6.09 4.00 -16.75
CA ILE A 132 6.34 5.45 -16.87
C ILE A 132 7.61 5.65 -17.68
N LEU A 133 7.50 6.38 -18.78
CA LEU A 133 8.61 6.65 -19.71
C LEU A 133 8.84 8.15 -19.84
N HIS A 134 10.10 8.59 -19.73
CA HIS A 134 10.45 9.93 -20.16
C HIS A 134 10.89 9.91 -21.64
N ALA A 135 11.04 11.10 -22.23
CA ALA A 135 11.21 11.25 -23.68
C ALA A 135 12.44 10.54 -24.25
N GLU A 136 13.50 10.36 -23.42
CA GLU A 136 14.73 9.70 -23.84
C GLU A 136 14.73 8.18 -23.65
N GLU A 137 13.69 7.65 -23.03
CA GLU A 137 13.56 6.21 -22.81
C GLU A 137 12.79 5.53 -23.92
N THR A 138 13.21 4.31 -24.25
CA THR A 138 12.50 3.44 -25.17
C THR A 138 12.08 2.18 -24.45
N LEU A 139 10.96 1.59 -24.91
CA LEU A 139 10.49 0.33 -24.35
C LEU A 139 11.52 -0.78 -24.61
N PRO A 140 11.86 -1.60 -23.58
CA PRO A 140 12.72 -2.76 -23.80
C PRO A 140 12.12 -3.75 -24.78
N GLY A 141 12.99 -4.45 -25.51
CA GLY A 141 12.56 -5.44 -26.50
C GLY A 141 11.79 -6.62 -25.93
N TYR A 142 11.91 -6.89 -24.63
CA TYR A 142 11.13 -7.95 -23.98
C TYR A 142 9.66 -7.58 -23.75
N ILE A 143 9.29 -6.33 -23.90
CA ILE A 143 7.88 -5.91 -23.91
C ILE A 143 7.39 -6.05 -25.34
N ALA A 144 6.87 -7.25 -25.67
CA ALA A 144 6.55 -7.60 -27.04
C ALA A 144 5.29 -6.89 -27.55
N ASP A 145 4.33 -6.68 -26.69
CA ASP A 145 3.08 -6.00 -27.04
C ASP A 145 3.23 -4.50 -26.82
N GLU A 146 2.86 -3.71 -27.81
CA GLU A 146 2.88 -2.25 -27.67
C GLU A 146 1.84 -1.81 -26.63
N PRO A 147 2.25 -1.20 -25.50
CA PRO A 147 1.30 -0.73 -24.51
C PRO A 147 0.45 0.42 -25.06
N GLU A 148 -0.81 0.43 -24.65
CA GLU A 148 -1.69 1.56 -24.91
C GLU A 148 -1.22 2.78 -24.12
N GLU A 149 -1.26 3.97 -24.74
CA GLU A 149 -0.92 5.19 -24.02
C GLU A 149 -2.04 5.55 -23.05
N PHE A 150 -1.69 5.70 -21.77
CA PHE A 150 -2.59 6.18 -20.73
C PHE A 150 -2.36 7.69 -20.58
N ILE A 151 -3.34 8.46 -20.98
CA ILE A 151 -3.25 9.92 -20.97
C ILE A 151 -3.73 10.46 -19.63
N LEU A 152 -2.85 11.14 -18.91
CA LEU A 152 -3.17 11.74 -17.62
C LEU A 152 -3.96 13.03 -17.80
N PRO A 153 -4.94 13.31 -16.91
CA PRO A 153 -5.59 14.61 -16.91
C PRO A 153 -4.58 15.70 -16.57
N GLN A 154 -4.76 16.89 -17.15
CA GLN A 154 -3.88 18.03 -16.90
C GLN A 154 -3.89 18.42 -15.41
N VAL A 155 -5.07 18.41 -14.79
CA VAL A 155 -5.26 18.61 -13.36
C VAL A 155 -5.73 17.29 -12.77
N PRO A 156 -4.92 16.63 -11.94
CA PRO A 156 -5.32 15.35 -11.38
C PRO A 156 -6.43 15.52 -10.33
N PRO A 157 -7.21 14.45 -10.08
CA PRO A 157 -8.11 14.43 -8.93
C PRO A 157 -7.31 14.59 -7.63
N LYS A 158 -7.98 14.99 -6.57
CA LYS A 158 -7.37 15.00 -5.24
C LYS A 158 -7.02 13.57 -4.81
N PRO A 159 -5.95 13.40 -4.01
CA PRO A 159 -5.64 12.08 -3.47
C PRO A 159 -6.83 11.47 -2.74
N SER A 160 -7.10 10.20 -3.00
CA SER A 160 -8.17 9.47 -2.33
C SER A 160 -7.74 9.14 -0.90
N LEU A 161 -8.62 9.39 0.08
CA LEU A 161 -8.38 8.98 1.45
C LEU A 161 -8.85 7.53 1.64
N PRO A 162 -8.01 6.66 2.24
CA PRO A 162 -8.43 5.32 2.58
C PRO A 162 -9.62 5.31 3.54
N GLU A 163 -10.50 4.34 3.40
CA GLU A 163 -11.64 4.16 4.30
C GLU A 163 -11.22 3.72 5.69
N TYR A 164 -10.06 3.09 5.80
CA TYR A 164 -9.55 2.55 7.05
C TYR A 164 -8.33 3.31 7.55
N VAL A 165 -8.18 3.30 8.86
CA VAL A 165 -6.99 3.76 9.57
C VAL A 165 -6.52 2.58 10.42
N THR A 166 -5.22 2.37 10.52
CA THR A 166 -4.66 1.28 11.31
C THR A 166 -4.41 1.71 12.74
N LEU A 167 -4.94 0.93 13.68
CA LEU A 167 -4.58 1.01 15.10
C LEU A 167 -3.40 0.08 15.37
N TYR A 168 -2.41 0.61 16.11
CA TYR A 168 -1.37 -0.18 16.73
C TYR A 168 -1.83 -0.56 18.14
N ILE A 169 -1.77 -1.84 18.45
CA ILE A 169 -2.12 -2.37 19.76
C ILE A 169 -0.87 -3.05 20.31
N GLY A 170 -0.36 -2.58 21.45
CA GLY A 170 0.94 -2.98 22.00
C GLY A 170 0.94 -4.33 22.72
N LYS A 171 0.07 -5.25 22.36
CA LYS A 171 0.01 -6.62 22.87
C LYS A 171 -0.35 -7.58 21.73
N GLY A 172 0.08 -8.84 21.88
CA GLY A 172 -0.14 -9.85 20.85
C GLY A 172 -0.27 -11.26 21.41
N LYS A 173 0.08 -12.26 20.61
CA LYS A 173 -0.05 -13.69 20.94
C LYS A 173 0.67 -14.07 22.22
N LYS A 174 1.87 -13.53 22.45
CA LYS A 174 2.67 -13.81 23.64
C LYS A 174 2.02 -13.28 24.91
N ASP A 175 1.11 -12.32 24.79
CA ASP A 175 0.31 -11.78 25.87
C ASP A 175 -1.04 -12.46 26.00
N LYS A 176 -1.24 -13.56 25.28
CA LYS A 176 -2.50 -14.33 25.22
C LYS A 176 -3.67 -13.53 24.71
N ILE A 177 -3.41 -12.59 23.81
CA ILE A 177 -4.44 -11.81 23.10
C ILE A 177 -4.58 -12.39 21.70
N ASN A 178 -5.81 -12.65 21.30
CA ASN A 178 -6.16 -13.15 19.98
C ASN A 178 -7.07 -12.18 19.24
N LYS A 179 -7.39 -12.51 18.01
CA LYS A 179 -8.23 -11.67 17.14
C LYS A 179 -9.61 -11.44 17.77
N ILE A 180 -10.20 -12.47 18.39
CA ILE A 180 -11.54 -12.39 18.99
C ILE A 180 -11.54 -11.40 20.16
N ASP A 181 -10.48 -11.39 20.96
CA ASP A 181 -10.33 -10.45 22.08
C ASP A 181 -10.32 -9.01 21.58
N ILE A 182 -9.61 -8.75 20.47
CA ILE A 182 -9.52 -7.41 19.87
C ILE A 182 -10.88 -7.00 19.29
N VAL A 183 -11.53 -7.87 18.54
CA VAL A 183 -12.86 -7.60 17.97
C VAL A 183 -13.86 -7.28 19.08
N GLY A 184 -13.90 -8.10 20.12
CA GLY A 184 -14.80 -7.88 21.27
C GLY A 184 -14.53 -6.56 21.98
N PHE A 185 -13.27 -6.23 22.15
CA PHE A 185 -12.85 -4.97 22.75
C PHE A 185 -13.31 -3.76 21.91
N LEU A 186 -13.11 -3.81 20.60
CA LEU A 186 -13.51 -2.73 19.70
C LEU A 186 -15.04 -2.57 19.64
N PHE A 187 -15.78 -3.66 19.71
CA PHE A 187 -17.26 -3.60 19.79
C PHE A 187 -17.75 -2.98 21.09
N LYS A 188 -17.26 -3.50 22.21
CA LYS A 188 -17.76 -3.14 23.55
C LYS A 188 -17.26 -1.81 24.05
N LYS A 189 -15.95 -1.59 23.95
CA LYS A 189 -15.28 -0.38 24.46
C LYS A 189 -15.12 0.70 23.39
N GLY A 190 -14.89 0.29 22.16
CA GLY A 190 -14.72 1.21 21.04
C GLY A 190 -16.00 1.69 20.38
N ASN A 191 -17.13 1.07 20.74
CA ASN A 191 -18.44 1.40 20.19
C ASN A 191 -18.49 1.31 18.65
N LEU A 192 -17.82 0.28 18.11
CA LEU A 192 -17.78 0.03 16.68
C LEU A 192 -18.75 -1.07 16.28
N ASN A 193 -19.29 -0.96 15.09
CA ASN A 193 -20.06 -2.01 14.43
C ASN A 193 -19.15 -2.90 13.59
N LYS A 194 -19.65 -4.05 13.20
CA LYS A 194 -18.92 -5.02 12.37
C LYS A 194 -18.37 -4.37 11.09
N ASP A 195 -19.16 -3.53 10.44
CA ASP A 195 -18.79 -2.87 9.18
C ASP A 195 -17.69 -1.82 9.34
N GLU A 196 -17.41 -1.43 10.58
CA GLU A 196 -16.43 -0.39 10.91
C GLU A 196 -15.09 -0.95 11.32
N ILE A 197 -14.97 -2.28 11.38
CA ILE A 197 -13.74 -3.00 11.69
C ILE A 197 -13.34 -3.80 10.47
N GLY A 198 -12.11 -3.55 9.99
CA GLY A 198 -11.54 -4.29 8.88
C GLY A 198 -10.62 -5.41 9.36
N ARG A 199 -9.56 -5.63 8.61
CA ARG A 199 -8.60 -6.71 8.88
C ARG A 199 -7.85 -6.47 10.20
N ILE A 200 -7.68 -7.56 10.95
CA ILE A 200 -6.89 -7.59 12.19
C ILE A 200 -5.77 -8.60 12.02
N ASP A 201 -4.54 -8.18 12.29
CA ASP A 201 -3.36 -9.03 12.28
C ASP A 201 -2.73 -9.04 13.67
N VAL A 202 -2.66 -10.24 14.28
CA VAL A 202 -2.09 -10.41 15.61
C VAL A 202 -0.70 -11.00 15.49
N LYS A 203 0.31 -10.26 15.95
CA LYS A 203 1.71 -10.68 15.98
C LYS A 203 2.07 -11.16 17.37
N ASP A 204 3.34 -11.51 17.61
CA ASP A 204 3.75 -12.04 18.92
C ASP A 204 3.57 -11.00 20.03
N HIS A 205 4.01 -9.77 19.83
CA HIS A 205 4.03 -8.72 20.87
C HIS A 205 3.18 -7.52 20.58
N TYR A 206 2.57 -7.44 19.40
CA TYR A 206 1.70 -6.33 19.00
C TYR A 206 0.68 -6.82 17.99
N SER A 207 -0.29 -5.96 17.72
CA SER A 207 -1.34 -6.24 16.74
C SER A 207 -1.69 -4.99 15.96
N PHE A 208 -2.21 -5.18 14.76
CA PHE A 208 -2.75 -4.12 13.93
C PHE A 208 -4.22 -4.38 13.66
N ALA A 209 -5.04 -3.34 13.80
CA ALA A 209 -6.47 -3.42 13.51
C ALA A 209 -6.88 -2.27 12.61
N ALA A 210 -7.54 -2.58 11.49
CA ALA A 210 -8.11 -1.58 10.63
C ALA A 210 -9.45 -1.12 11.17
N VAL A 211 -9.62 0.18 11.33
CA VAL A 211 -10.85 0.80 11.84
C VAL A 211 -11.31 1.88 10.87
N SER A 212 -12.62 1.99 10.69
CA SER A 212 -13.21 3.01 9.83
C SER A 212 -12.65 4.39 10.13
N ARG A 213 -12.20 5.08 9.09
CA ARG A 213 -11.68 6.46 9.21
C ARG A 213 -12.70 7.40 9.84
N LYS A 214 -13.99 7.20 9.56
CA LYS A 214 -15.07 8.02 10.11
C LYS A 214 -15.19 7.89 11.61
N LYS A 215 -14.74 6.78 12.19
CA LYS A 215 -14.91 6.47 13.61
C LYS A 215 -13.62 6.54 14.42
N ILE A 216 -12.47 6.70 13.77
CA ILE A 216 -11.17 6.56 14.44
C ILE A 216 -10.99 7.52 15.63
N LYS A 217 -11.34 8.78 15.48
CA LYS A 217 -11.22 9.78 16.56
C LYS A 217 -12.08 9.40 17.78
N GLN A 218 -13.34 9.11 17.52
CA GLN A 218 -14.28 8.72 18.55
C GLN A 218 -13.83 7.44 19.27
N THR A 219 -13.42 6.44 18.50
CA THR A 219 -12.95 5.18 19.03
C THR A 219 -11.70 5.36 19.90
N LEU A 220 -10.69 6.10 19.42
CA LEU A 220 -9.49 6.35 20.20
C LEU A 220 -9.78 7.05 21.52
N ASN A 221 -10.70 8.01 21.53
CA ASN A 221 -11.11 8.69 22.77
C ASN A 221 -11.72 7.73 23.76
N LEU A 222 -12.50 6.75 23.28
CA LEU A 222 -13.17 5.78 24.14
C LEU A 222 -12.21 4.72 24.70
N ILE A 223 -11.21 4.30 23.92
CA ILE A 223 -10.37 3.14 24.28
C ILE A 223 -9.00 3.52 24.81
N ARG A 224 -8.62 4.78 24.79
CA ARG A 224 -7.27 5.25 25.14
C ARG A 224 -6.76 4.73 26.49
N ASN A 225 -7.63 4.67 27.50
CA ASN A 225 -7.27 4.27 28.85
C ASN A 225 -7.92 2.94 29.26
N GLU A 226 -8.50 2.22 28.31
CA GLU A 226 -9.18 0.96 28.59
C GLU A 226 -8.19 -0.22 28.55
N LYS A 227 -8.55 -1.27 29.25
CA LYS A 227 -7.77 -2.50 29.29
C LYS A 227 -8.36 -3.52 28.31
N ILE A 228 -7.48 -4.23 27.62
CA ILE A 228 -7.87 -5.39 26.81
C ILE A 228 -7.67 -6.63 27.68
N LYS A 229 -8.74 -7.39 27.90
CA LYS A 229 -8.70 -8.63 28.72
C LYS A 229 -8.05 -8.37 30.08
N GLY A 230 -8.37 -7.22 30.68
CA GLY A 230 -7.82 -6.82 31.98
C GLY A 230 -6.38 -6.34 31.96
N ILE A 231 -5.74 -6.25 30.79
CA ILE A 231 -4.33 -5.87 30.62
C ILE A 231 -4.24 -4.46 30.08
N LYS A 232 -3.49 -3.62 30.79
CA LYS A 232 -3.21 -2.25 30.32
C LYS A 232 -2.40 -2.32 29.02
N THR A 233 -2.89 -1.69 27.95
CA THR A 233 -2.34 -1.84 26.62
C THR A 233 -2.20 -0.47 25.95
N LEU A 234 -1.04 -0.23 25.33
CA LEU A 234 -0.85 0.93 24.47
C LEU A 234 -1.67 0.78 23.20
N ILE A 235 -2.53 1.74 22.93
CA ILE A 235 -3.34 1.77 21.71
C ILE A 235 -3.22 3.15 21.09
N GLU A 236 -2.77 3.21 19.86
CA GLU A 236 -2.57 4.47 19.13
C GLU A 236 -2.73 4.24 17.63
N GLU A 237 -2.87 5.32 16.88
CA GLU A 237 -2.84 5.24 15.43
C GLU A 237 -1.44 4.86 14.97
N ALA A 238 -1.35 3.86 14.09
CA ALA A 238 -0.09 3.46 13.46
C ALA A 238 0.28 4.48 12.38
N LYS A 239 1.31 5.28 12.62
CA LYS A 239 1.78 6.30 11.68
C LYS A 239 2.92 5.83 10.80
#